data_4b94e44085b48d998f6675df5fa2b10f
#
_entry.id   4b94e44085b48d998f6675df5fa2b10f
#
_cell.length_a   1.000
_cell.length_b   1.000
_cell.length_c   1.000
_cell.angle_alpha   90.00
_cell.angle_beta   90.00
_cell.angle_gamma   90.00
#
_symmetry.space_group_name_H-M   'P 1'
#
loop_
_entity.id
_entity.type
_entity.pdbx_description
1 polymer ?
#
loop_
_entity_poly.entity_id
_entity_poly.type
_entity_poly.pdbx_seq_one_letter_code
_entity_poly.pdbx_strand_id
1 'polypeptide(L)'
;MRNISPEELKRILENHELWLNREGGECADLSSVDLRDHILVYANLSYANLKGADLRYINLNDTNLRHTNLIDADLRYADLEEANLKYADLRNANLGGADLRYADLKEANLKYADLRRADLSYANLKSADLRGANLKESDLSNANLTYTDLSNTNLSYASLVNANLTNADSNNAKLNHANLKHAILRGANLRGADLSDVITNIYTIGYNLACPEKGSFIGYKKADNCIVELLILEDSKRSSATSVKCRCDKAKVLHIINIETDSYKEEVRSDYDENFVYRVGEIVSIDDYDNDRWNECSTGIHFFVSKQDAINYK
;
A
#
# COMPACT_ATOMS: atom_id res chain seq x y z
N MET A 1 -9.02 34.87 -0.03
CA MET A 1 -8.48 34.42 1.25
C MET A 1 -8.54 35.56 2.25
N ARG A 2 -8.81 35.25 3.51
CA ARG A 2 -8.82 36.24 4.60
C ARG A 2 -7.40 36.35 5.16
N ASN A 3 -6.89 37.57 5.32
CA ASN A 3 -5.68 37.83 6.08
C ASN A 3 -6.05 38.02 7.55
N ILE A 4 -5.20 37.54 8.44
CA ILE A 4 -5.33 37.74 9.88
C ILE A 4 -4.05 38.34 10.44
N SER A 5 -4.16 39.11 11.52
CA SER A 5 -2.95 39.62 12.19
C SER A 5 -2.33 38.56 13.11
N PRO A 6 -1.03 38.69 13.46
CA PRO A 6 -0.44 37.80 14.46
C PRO A 6 -1.17 37.77 15.79
N GLU A 7 -1.73 38.92 16.22
CA GLU A 7 -2.52 39.02 17.45
C GLU A 7 -3.84 38.27 17.33
N GLU A 8 -4.51 38.36 16.18
CA GLU A 8 -5.75 37.61 15.93
C GLU A 8 -5.47 36.10 15.93
N LEU A 9 -4.41 35.64 15.23
CA LEU A 9 -4.01 34.26 15.25
C LEU A 9 -3.70 33.78 16.66
N LYS A 10 -2.93 34.51 17.42
CA LYS A 10 -2.61 34.19 18.81
C LYS A 10 -3.88 33.98 19.65
N ARG A 11 -4.85 34.86 19.53
CA ARG A 11 -6.14 34.75 20.24
C ARG A 11 -6.94 33.52 19.82
N ILE A 12 -6.89 33.17 18.51
CA ILE A 12 -7.56 31.95 18.01
C ILE A 12 -6.90 30.72 18.63
N LEU A 13 -5.56 30.67 18.67
CA LEU A 13 -4.81 29.54 19.21
C LEU A 13 -5.01 29.40 20.73
N GLU A 14 -5.02 30.50 21.49
CA GLU A 14 -5.31 30.50 22.93
C GLU A 14 -6.74 29.97 23.21
N ASN A 15 -7.74 30.42 22.45
CA ASN A 15 -9.11 29.91 22.54
C ASN A 15 -9.20 28.42 22.20
N HIS A 16 -8.44 28.00 21.19
CA HIS A 16 -8.39 26.60 20.79
C HIS A 16 -7.77 25.72 21.87
N GLU A 17 -6.73 26.19 22.54
CA GLU A 17 -6.12 25.48 23.66
C GLU A 17 -7.10 25.30 24.83
N LEU A 18 -7.84 26.34 25.19
CA LEU A 18 -8.93 26.26 26.20
C LEU A 18 -9.98 25.21 25.76
N TRP A 19 -10.33 25.20 24.46
CA TRP A 19 -11.31 24.25 23.95
C TRP A 19 -10.78 22.80 24.04
N LEU A 20 -9.52 22.56 23.70
CA LEU A 20 -8.86 21.25 23.79
C LEU A 20 -8.83 20.73 25.23
N ASN A 21 -8.60 21.63 26.20
CA ASN A 21 -8.53 21.33 27.63
C ASN A 21 -9.93 21.22 28.29
N ARG A 22 -11.00 21.47 27.54
CA ARG A 22 -12.39 21.54 28.06
C ARG A 22 -12.60 22.66 29.12
N GLU A 23 -11.86 23.76 28.98
CA GLU A 23 -11.90 24.93 29.85
C GLU A 23 -12.71 26.07 29.24
N GLY A 24 -13.54 25.79 28.25
CA GLY A 24 -14.24 26.77 27.41
C GLY A 24 -13.54 26.97 26.08
N GLY A 25 -13.58 28.18 25.53
CA GLY A 25 -12.99 28.49 24.25
C GLY A 25 -13.75 27.90 23.05
N GLU A 26 -13.15 27.97 21.89
CA GLU A 26 -13.72 27.50 20.61
C GLU A 26 -12.67 26.79 19.80
N CYS A 27 -13.07 25.75 19.03
CA CYS A 27 -12.19 25.09 18.09
C CYS A 27 -11.70 26.07 17.01
N ALA A 28 -10.41 26.08 16.74
CA ALA A 28 -9.82 27.02 15.77
C ALA A 28 -10.46 26.85 14.39
N ASP A 29 -11.05 27.94 13.86
CA ASP A 29 -11.46 28.04 12.46
C ASP A 29 -10.52 28.99 11.71
N LEU A 30 -9.60 28.39 10.96
CA LEU A 30 -8.63 29.05 10.11
C LEU A 30 -8.92 28.75 8.63
N SER A 31 -10.18 28.41 8.31
CA SER A 31 -10.56 28.09 6.94
C SER A 31 -10.43 29.29 6.01
N SER A 32 -9.86 29.05 4.83
CA SER A 32 -9.58 30.06 3.79
C SER A 32 -8.75 31.25 4.26
N VAL A 33 -7.93 31.06 5.30
CA VAL A 33 -6.99 32.07 5.83
C VAL A 33 -5.65 31.98 5.12
N ASP A 34 -5.01 33.13 4.88
CA ASP A 34 -3.60 33.20 4.48
C ASP A 34 -2.71 33.14 5.73
N LEU A 35 -1.93 32.05 5.85
CA LEU A 35 -1.09 31.78 7.01
C LEU A 35 0.42 31.76 6.66
N ARG A 36 0.79 32.14 5.46
CA ARG A 36 2.18 32.00 4.93
C ARG A 36 3.26 32.65 5.79
N ASP A 37 2.97 33.79 6.39
CA ASP A 37 3.93 34.59 7.17
C ASP A 37 3.78 34.39 8.68
N HIS A 38 3.03 33.34 9.10
CA HIS A 38 2.75 33.07 10.50
C HIS A 38 3.63 31.95 11.06
N ILE A 39 3.84 31.92 12.35
CA ILE A 39 4.63 30.91 13.06
C ILE A 39 3.68 29.95 13.75
N LEU A 40 3.71 28.66 13.34
CA LEU A 40 2.89 27.61 13.87
C LEU A 40 3.68 26.37 14.36
N VAL A 41 5.00 26.53 14.43
CA VAL A 41 5.91 25.48 14.93
C VAL A 41 5.50 25.08 16.34
N TYR A 42 5.44 23.76 16.60
CA TYR A 42 4.95 23.16 17.87
C TYR A 42 3.50 23.50 18.25
N ALA A 43 2.73 24.17 17.39
CA ALA A 43 1.33 24.48 17.71
C ALA A 43 0.49 23.21 17.84
N ASN A 44 -0.50 23.24 18.74
CA ASN A 44 -1.52 22.19 18.76
C ASN A 44 -2.75 22.66 17.99
N LEU A 45 -2.86 22.20 16.76
CA LEU A 45 -3.98 22.46 15.85
C LEU A 45 -4.88 21.22 15.68
N SER A 46 -4.82 20.27 16.65
CA SER A 46 -5.64 19.08 16.56
C SER A 46 -7.13 19.42 16.51
N TYR A 47 -7.85 18.79 15.57
CA TYR A 47 -9.25 19.06 15.26
C TYR A 47 -9.56 20.43 14.63
N ALA A 48 -8.59 21.32 14.43
CA ALA A 48 -8.80 22.63 13.82
C ALA A 48 -9.35 22.53 12.39
N ASN A 49 -10.02 23.56 11.93
CA ASN A 49 -10.47 23.70 10.56
C ASN A 49 -9.50 24.61 9.77
N LEU A 50 -8.73 24.01 8.87
CA LEU A 50 -7.79 24.67 7.96
C LEU A 50 -8.24 24.50 6.49
N LYS A 51 -9.52 24.21 6.25
CA LYS A 51 -10.03 23.97 4.89
C LYS A 51 -9.74 25.15 3.98
N GLY A 52 -9.08 24.88 2.84
CA GLY A 52 -8.72 25.88 1.85
C GLY A 52 -7.77 26.98 2.34
N ALA A 53 -7.06 26.77 3.45
CA ALA A 53 -6.06 27.71 3.94
C ALA A 53 -4.83 27.76 3.02
N ASP A 54 -4.19 28.91 2.93
CA ASP A 54 -2.89 29.08 2.28
C ASP A 54 -1.77 28.90 3.30
N LEU A 55 -1.13 27.73 3.22
CA LEU A 55 -0.05 27.29 4.10
C LEU A 55 1.26 27.13 3.32
N ARG A 56 1.40 27.80 2.17
CA ARG A 56 2.60 27.68 1.36
C ARG A 56 3.83 28.22 2.08
N TYR A 57 4.93 27.45 2.03
CA TYR A 57 6.21 27.81 2.64
C TYR A 57 6.18 27.97 4.17
N ILE A 58 5.06 27.65 4.82
CA ILE A 58 4.94 27.73 6.28
C ILE A 58 5.79 26.67 6.95
N ASN A 59 6.30 26.98 8.13
CA ASN A 59 6.92 25.98 9.00
C ASN A 59 5.89 25.43 10.00
N LEU A 60 5.58 24.13 9.84
CA LEU A 60 4.69 23.33 10.68
C LEU A 60 5.45 22.18 11.36
N ASN A 61 6.76 22.29 11.48
CA ASN A 61 7.60 21.27 12.11
C ASN A 61 7.09 20.96 13.53
N ASP A 62 7.04 19.67 13.89
CA ASP A 62 6.53 19.19 15.20
C ASP A 62 5.08 19.64 15.54
N THR A 63 4.33 20.18 14.59
CA THR A 63 2.95 20.65 14.81
C THR A 63 2.01 19.47 15.00
N ASN A 64 1.09 19.57 15.97
CA ASN A 64 0.03 18.58 16.12
C ASN A 64 -1.19 18.95 15.26
N LEU A 65 -1.31 18.26 14.12
CA LEU A 65 -2.40 18.39 13.14
C LEU A 65 -3.35 17.17 13.17
N ARG A 66 -3.42 16.46 14.27
CA ARG A 66 -4.26 15.27 14.41
C ARG A 66 -5.74 15.61 14.25
N HIS A 67 -6.48 14.86 13.40
CA HIS A 67 -7.87 15.09 13.05
C HIS A 67 -8.18 16.48 12.44
N THR A 68 -7.17 17.21 12.00
CA THR A 68 -7.34 18.53 11.38
C THR A 68 -8.02 18.40 10.01
N ASN A 69 -8.91 19.33 9.69
CA ASN A 69 -9.49 19.46 8.36
C ASN A 69 -8.59 20.33 7.48
N LEU A 70 -7.88 19.72 6.55
CA LEU A 70 -6.97 20.35 5.57
C LEU A 70 -7.50 20.18 4.12
N ILE A 71 -8.80 19.91 3.95
CA ILE A 71 -9.39 19.74 2.62
C ILE A 71 -9.12 21.00 1.77
N ASP A 72 -8.67 20.79 0.53
CA ASP A 72 -8.38 21.86 -0.44
C ASP A 72 -7.30 22.87 0.03
N ALA A 73 -6.56 22.62 1.10
CA ALA A 73 -5.48 23.50 1.59
C ALA A 73 -4.28 23.50 0.64
N ASP A 74 -3.60 24.63 0.56
CA ASP A 74 -2.36 24.78 -0.21
C ASP A 74 -1.14 24.73 0.72
N LEU A 75 -0.48 23.58 0.76
CA LEU A 75 0.69 23.28 1.60
C LEU A 75 1.98 23.18 0.75
N ARG A 76 2.00 23.76 -0.44
CA ARG A 76 3.18 23.68 -1.31
C ARG A 76 4.41 24.21 -0.61
N TYR A 77 5.49 23.40 -0.63
CA TYR A 77 6.77 23.74 -0.01
C TYR A 77 6.68 24.02 1.50
N ALA A 78 5.62 23.59 2.17
CA ALA A 78 5.53 23.65 3.62
C ALA A 78 6.51 22.68 4.26
N ASP A 79 7.06 23.06 5.41
CA ASP A 79 7.85 22.19 6.27
C ASP A 79 6.92 21.51 7.29
N LEU A 80 6.72 20.22 7.13
CA LEU A 80 5.88 19.34 7.98
C LEU A 80 6.73 18.23 8.61
N GLU A 81 8.06 18.44 8.71
CA GLU A 81 8.96 17.45 9.32
C GLU A 81 8.47 17.10 10.74
N GLU A 82 8.40 15.82 11.07
CA GLU A 82 7.91 15.29 12.35
C GLU A 82 6.47 15.71 12.74
N ALA A 83 5.70 16.35 11.84
CA ALA A 83 4.32 16.75 12.13
C ALA A 83 3.42 15.53 12.39
N ASN A 84 2.49 15.66 13.33
CA ASN A 84 1.49 14.64 13.63
C ASN A 84 0.19 14.89 12.83
N LEU A 85 0.05 14.23 11.71
CA LEU A 85 -1.11 14.30 10.79
C LEU A 85 -2.05 13.08 10.93
N LYS A 86 -1.99 12.34 12.03
CA LYS A 86 -2.88 11.17 12.22
C LYS A 86 -4.34 11.55 12.06
N TYR A 87 -5.05 10.76 11.24
CA TYR A 87 -6.49 10.96 10.99
C TYR A 87 -6.84 12.31 10.35
N ALA A 88 -5.87 13.10 9.90
CA ALA A 88 -6.15 14.38 9.23
C ALA A 88 -6.85 14.15 7.89
N ASP A 89 -7.68 15.08 7.49
CA ASP A 89 -8.36 15.08 6.19
C ASP A 89 -7.66 16.06 5.23
N LEU A 90 -6.85 15.51 4.34
CA LEU A 90 -6.04 16.22 3.35
C LEU A 90 -6.60 16.04 1.93
N ARG A 91 -7.88 15.71 1.78
CA ARG A 91 -8.47 15.51 0.45
C ARG A 91 -8.28 16.72 -0.44
N ASN A 92 -7.81 16.49 -1.68
CA ASN A 92 -7.49 17.52 -2.68
C ASN A 92 -6.44 18.55 -2.21
N ALA A 93 -5.79 18.37 -1.07
CA ALA A 93 -4.75 19.31 -0.63
C ALA A 93 -3.56 19.29 -1.60
N ASN A 94 -2.91 20.44 -1.75
CA ASN A 94 -1.70 20.56 -2.56
C ASN A 94 -0.46 20.60 -1.67
N LEU A 95 0.28 19.47 -1.64
CA LEU A 95 1.52 19.29 -0.87
C LEU A 95 2.74 19.21 -1.81
N GLY A 96 2.65 19.77 -3.01
CA GLY A 96 3.74 19.72 -3.99
C GLY A 96 5.04 20.29 -3.44
N GLY A 97 6.10 19.48 -3.39
CA GLY A 97 7.41 19.86 -2.85
C GLY A 97 7.44 20.08 -1.33
N ALA A 98 6.41 19.69 -0.58
CA ALA A 98 6.42 19.78 0.88
C ALA A 98 7.41 18.79 1.49
N ASP A 99 8.00 19.17 2.64
CA ASP A 99 8.81 18.29 3.48
C ASP A 99 7.92 17.60 4.51
N LEU A 100 7.74 16.29 4.38
CA LEU A 100 6.94 15.42 5.26
C LEU A 100 7.83 14.34 5.90
N ARG A 101 9.13 14.56 5.98
CA ARG A 101 10.05 13.59 6.56
C ARG A 101 9.65 13.30 8.01
N TYR A 102 9.65 12.00 8.35
CA TYR A 102 9.25 11.50 9.68
C TYR A 102 7.81 11.85 10.11
N ALA A 103 7.01 12.51 9.27
CA ALA A 103 5.63 12.86 9.61
C ALA A 103 4.77 11.61 9.88
N ASP A 104 3.84 11.71 10.84
CA ASP A 104 2.90 10.63 11.13
C ASP A 104 1.54 10.87 10.48
N LEU A 105 1.36 10.26 9.31
CA LEU A 105 0.16 10.30 8.48
C LEU A 105 -0.73 9.05 8.66
N LYS A 106 -0.55 8.32 9.77
CA LYS A 106 -1.32 7.11 10.01
C LYS A 106 -2.82 7.38 9.94
N GLU A 107 -3.53 6.60 9.10
CA GLU A 107 -4.96 6.70 8.89
C GLU A 107 -5.44 8.08 8.37
N ALA A 108 -4.55 8.89 7.79
CA ALA A 108 -4.89 10.15 7.14
C ALA A 108 -5.62 9.91 5.80
N ASN A 109 -6.47 10.84 5.42
CA ASN A 109 -7.18 10.82 4.14
C ASN A 109 -6.54 11.80 3.15
N LEU A 110 -5.77 11.27 2.21
CA LEU A 110 -5.04 12.03 1.19
C LEU A 110 -5.63 11.81 -0.23
N LYS A 111 -6.91 11.43 -0.33
CA LYS A 111 -7.54 11.22 -1.65
C LYS A 111 -7.38 12.42 -2.54
N TYR A 112 -6.89 12.16 -3.76
CA TYR A 112 -6.70 13.17 -4.80
C TYR A 112 -5.74 14.31 -4.41
N ALA A 113 -4.95 14.16 -3.34
CA ALA A 113 -3.94 15.14 -2.96
C ALA A 113 -2.82 15.18 -4.01
N ASP A 114 -2.23 16.35 -4.17
CA ASP A 114 -1.04 16.55 -5.00
C ASP A 114 0.22 16.54 -4.11
N LEU A 115 1.00 15.46 -4.19
CA LEU A 115 2.23 15.23 -3.43
C LEU A 115 3.45 15.18 -4.37
N ARG A 116 3.36 15.77 -5.55
CA ARG A 116 4.47 15.75 -6.51
C ARG A 116 5.73 16.34 -5.89
N ARG A 117 6.86 15.60 -5.99
CA ARG A 117 8.17 16.00 -5.46
C ARG A 117 8.20 16.26 -3.95
N ALA A 118 7.18 15.83 -3.21
CA ALA A 118 7.20 15.88 -1.77
C ALA A 118 8.21 14.86 -1.21
N ASP A 119 8.85 15.21 -0.10
CA ASP A 119 9.69 14.28 0.66
C ASP A 119 8.89 13.66 1.79
N LEU A 120 8.56 12.38 1.64
CA LEU A 120 7.87 11.54 2.63
C LEU A 120 8.81 10.48 3.21
N SER A 121 10.12 10.68 3.10
CA SER A 121 11.07 9.69 3.58
C SER A 121 10.91 9.50 5.10
N TYR A 122 10.94 8.23 5.52
CA TYR A 122 10.66 7.80 6.90
C TYR A 122 9.24 8.11 7.43
N ALA A 123 8.34 8.66 6.63
CA ALA A 123 6.98 8.96 7.06
C ALA A 123 6.17 7.69 7.38
N ASN A 124 5.24 7.79 8.32
CA ASN A 124 4.31 6.73 8.66
C ASN A 124 2.96 6.95 7.97
N LEU A 125 2.74 6.25 6.87
CA LEU A 125 1.50 6.26 6.07
C LEU A 125 0.62 5.03 6.32
N LYS A 126 0.85 4.31 7.42
CA LYS A 126 0.11 3.08 7.70
C LYS A 126 -1.40 3.31 7.66
N SER A 127 -2.11 2.51 6.86
CA SER A 127 -3.56 2.57 6.66
C SER A 127 -4.09 3.93 6.16
N ALA A 128 -3.23 4.78 5.59
CA ALA A 128 -3.66 6.03 4.96
C ALA A 128 -4.41 5.74 3.65
N ASP A 129 -5.28 6.66 3.25
CA ASP A 129 -6.05 6.60 2.01
C ASP A 129 -5.48 7.60 0.99
N LEU A 130 -4.70 7.10 0.04
CA LEU A 130 -4.06 7.89 -1.02
C LEU A 130 -4.74 7.70 -2.39
N ARG A 131 -5.96 7.19 -2.45
CA ARG A 131 -6.63 6.91 -3.73
C ARG A 131 -6.62 8.09 -4.67
N GLY A 132 -6.10 7.87 -5.89
CA GLY A 132 -6.03 8.90 -6.92
C GLY A 132 -5.06 10.04 -6.63
N ALA A 133 -4.26 9.98 -5.56
CA ALA A 133 -3.25 10.98 -5.25
C ALA A 133 -2.13 10.99 -6.30
N ASN A 134 -1.45 12.13 -6.45
CA ASN A 134 -0.33 12.29 -7.34
C ASN A 134 0.99 12.41 -6.58
N LEU A 135 1.76 11.31 -6.54
CA LEU A 135 3.06 11.19 -5.88
C LEU A 135 4.21 11.15 -6.91
N LYS A 136 4.01 11.70 -8.11
CA LYS A 136 5.04 11.68 -9.14
C LYS A 136 6.33 12.36 -8.65
N GLU A 137 7.48 11.69 -8.83
CA GLU A 137 8.80 12.20 -8.43
C GLU A 137 8.95 12.42 -6.91
N SER A 138 8.07 11.88 -6.05
CA SER A 138 8.19 11.99 -4.59
C SER A 138 9.23 11.02 -4.03
N ASP A 139 9.73 11.31 -2.83
CA ASP A 139 10.57 10.39 -2.06
C ASP A 139 9.77 9.75 -0.92
N LEU A 140 9.57 8.43 -0.99
CA LEU A 140 8.95 7.60 0.04
C LEU A 140 9.97 6.60 0.61
N SER A 141 11.26 6.89 0.50
CA SER A 141 12.30 5.98 0.99
C SER A 141 12.16 5.74 2.48
N ASN A 142 12.22 4.47 2.89
CA ASN A 142 12.02 4.03 4.28
C ASN A 142 10.62 4.31 4.86
N ALA A 143 9.64 4.74 4.06
CA ALA A 143 8.29 5.02 4.53
C ALA A 143 7.54 3.73 4.90
N ASN A 144 6.65 3.83 5.89
CA ASN A 144 5.73 2.76 6.27
C ASN A 144 4.40 2.93 5.53
N LEU A 145 4.19 2.16 4.48
CA LEU A 145 2.99 2.11 3.64
C LEU A 145 2.14 0.85 3.91
N THR A 146 2.27 0.23 5.08
CA THR A 146 1.52 -0.99 5.38
C THR A 146 0.02 -0.73 5.43
N TYR A 147 -0.77 -1.56 4.71
CA TYR A 147 -2.22 -1.43 4.58
C TYR A 147 -2.72 -0.11 3.97
N THR A 148 -1.85 0.64 3.30
CA THR A 148 -2.20 1.90 2.62
C THR A 148 -3.01 1.61 1.35
N ASP A 149 -4.04 2.41 1.08
CA ASP A 149 -4.75 2.38 -0.21
C ASP A 149 -4.09 3.36 -1.19
N LEU A 150 -3.33 2.80 -2.13
CA LEU A 150 -2.62 3.48 -3.21
C LEU A 150 -3.34 3.28 -4.56
N SER A 151 -4.58 2.82 -4.57
CA SER A 151 -5.25 2.52 -5.82
C SER A 151 -5.43 3.75 -6.70
N ASN A 152 -5.15 3.60 -7.99
CA ASN A 152 -5.16 4.67 -8.99
C ASN A 152 -4.20 5.83 -8.71
N THR A 153 -3.20 5.68 -7.84
CA THR A 153 -2.17 6.71 -7.58
C THR A 153 -1.19 6.83 -8.72
N ASN A 154 -0.59 8.00 -8.85
CA ASN A 154 0.55 8.21 -9.73
C ASN A 154 1.85 8.26 -8.91
N LEU A 155 2.61 7.17 -8.92
CA LEU A 155 3.94 7.01 -8.29
C LEU A 155 5.06 6.97 -9.33
N SER A 156 4.82 7.46 -10.55
CA SER A 156 5.85 7.46 -11.60
C SER A 156 7.08 8.20 -11.15
N TYR A 157 8.26 7.59 -11.33
CA TYR A 157 9.56 8.14 -10.92
C TYR A 157 9.73 8.34 -9.41
N ALA A 158 8.83 7.84 -8.57
CA ALA A 158 8.97 7.95 -7.11
C ALA A 158 10.10 7.04 -6.59
N SER A 159 10.74 7.45 -5.51
CA SER A 159 11.65 6.60 -4.73
C SER A 159 10.87 5.87 -3.65
N LEU A 160 10.90 4.54 -3.67
CA LEU A 160 10.30 3.64 -2.68
C LEU A 160 11.39 2.73 -2.07
N VAL A 161 12.64 3.20 -2.05
CA VAL A 161 13.77 2.42 -1.54
C VAL A 161 13.56 2.10 -0.06
N ASN A 162 13.66 0.82 0.31
CA ASN A 162 13.39 0.30 1.66
C ASN A 162 11.94 0.55 2.17
N ALA A 163 11.01 1.02 1.35
CA ALA A 163 9.64 1.26 1.78
C ALA A 163 8.92 -0.06 2.11
N ASN A 164 8.05 -0.03 3.11
CA ASN A 164 7.24 -1.19 3.47
C ASN A 164 5.80 -1.06 2.95
N LEU A 165 5.50 -1.75 1.85
CA LEU A 165 4.18 -1.82 1.22
C LEU A 165 3.41 -3.10 1.59
N THR A 166 3.72 -3.74 2.71
CA THR A 166 3.03 -4.98 3.10
C THR A 166 1.52 -4.76 3.17
N ASN A 167 0.75 -5.57 2.42
CA ASN A 167 -0.70 -5.49 2.29
C ASN A 167 -1.23 -4.12 1.79
N ALA A 168 -0.42 -3.33 1.11
CA ALA A 168 -0.90 -2.10 0.45
C ALA A 168 -1.76 -2.46 -0.78
N ASP A 169 -2.79 -1.66 -1.05
CA ASP A 169 -3.55 -1.77 -2.30
C ASP A 169 -3.01 -0.76 -3.33
N SER A 170 -2.26 -1.26 -4.31
CA SER A 170 -1.71 -0.49 -5.43
C SER A 170 -2.42 -0.80 -6.76
N ASN A 171 -3.69 -1.22 -6.71
CA ASN A 171 -4.47 -1.55 -7.90
C ASN A 171 -4.50 -0.35 -8.87
N ASN A 172 -4.18 -0.58 -10.13
CA ASN A 172 -4.10 0.44 -11.18
C ASN A 172 -3.15 1.62 -10.87
N ALA A 173 -2.24 1.49 -9.92
CA ALA A 173 -1.25 2.52 -9.64
C ALA A 173 -0.24 2.65 -10.80
N LYS A 174 0.23 3.86 -11.07
CA LYS A 174 1.33 4.10 -12.00
C LYS A 174 2.65 4.08 -11.25
N LEU A 175 3.42 3.02 -11.40
CA LEU A 175 4.74 2.83 -10.79
C LEU A 175 5.88 2.85 -11.82
N ASN A 176 5.60 3.25 -13.06
CA ASN A 176 6.61 3.27 -14.12
C ASN A 176 7.81 4.12 -13.71
N HIS A 177 9.02 3.59 -13.94
CA HIS A 177 10.31 4.17 -13.52
C HIS A 177 10.47 4.37 -11.99
N ALA A 178 9.58 3.86 -11.15
CA ALA A 178 9.75 3.94 -9.70
C ALA A 178 10.92 3.07 -9.21
N ASN A 179 11.59 3.49 -8.15
CA ASN A 179 12.68 2.76 -7.54
C ASN A 179 12.20 1.97 -6.31
N LEU A 180 12.06 0.66 -6.47
CA LEU A 180 11.59 -0.29 -5.44
C LEU A 180 12.73 -1.12 -4.83
N LYS A 181 14.00 -0.72 -4.95
CA LYS A 181 15.10 -1.48 -4.36
C LYS A 181 14.87 -1.64 -2.86
N HIS A 182 15.03 -2.89 -2.36
CA HIS A 182 14.82 -3.27 -0.96
C HIS A 182 13.38 -3.05 -0.42
N ALA A 183 12.42 -2.67 -1.25
CA ALA A 183 11.04 -2.51 -0.81
C ALA A 183 10.41 -3.86 -0.42
N ILE A 184 9.44 -3.83 0.48
CA ILE A 184 8.68 -5.01 0.91
C ILE A 184 7.27 -4.93 0.32
N LEU A 185 6.96 -5.78 -0.65
CA LEU A 185 5.67 -5.85 -1.37
C LEU A 185 4.80 -7.04 -0.91
N ARG A 186 5.12 -7.69 0.20
CA ARG A 186 4.41 -8.90 0.64
C ARG A 186 2.91 -8.63 0.82
N GLY A 187 2.07 -9.38 0.09
CA GLY A 187 0.62 -9.22 0.10
C GLY A 187 0.09 -7.94 -0.52
N ALA A 188 0.95 -7.13 -1.16
CA ALA A 188 0.49 -5.94 -1.88
C ALA A 188 -0.32 -6.34 -3.14
N ASN A 189 -1.42 -5.64 -3.38
CA ASN A 189 -2.23 -5.80 -4.59
C ASN A 189 -1.68 -4.89 -5.71
N LEU A 190 -1.02 -5.48 -6.69
CA LEU A 190 -0.43 -4.78 -7.85
C LEU A 190 -1.25 -5.00 -9.15
N ARG A 191 -2.50 -5.47 -9.03
CA ARG A 191 -3.35 -5.74 -10.19
C ARG A 191 -3.53 -4.48 -11.04
N GLY A 192 -3.27 -4.58 -12.35
CA GLY A 192 -3.39 -3.47 -13.28
C GLY A 192 -2.38 -2.33 -13.05
N ALA A 193 -1.42 -2.49 -12.14
CA ALA A 193 -0.39 -1.49 -11.93
C ALA A 193 0.57 -1.41 -13.14
N ASP A 194 0.95 -0.21 -13.53
CA ASP A 194 2.00 0.01 -14.52
C ASP A 194 3.38 -0.06 -13.85
N LEU A 195 4.08 -1.17 -14.07
CA LEU A 195 5.42 -1.45 -13.52
C LEU A 195 6.51 -1.35 -14.60
N SER A 196 6.25 -0.66 -15.71
CA SER A 196 7.24 -0.50 -16.78
C SER A 196 8.49 0.22 -16.26
N ASP A 197 9.65 -0.29 -16.62
CA ASP A 197 10.96 0.26 -16.24
C ASP A 197 11.18 0.46 -14.72
N VAL A 198 10.42 -0.25 -13.89
CA VAL A 198 10.59 -0.20 -12.44
C VAL A 198 11.97 -0.75 -12.04
N ILE A 199 12.63 -0.10 -11.11
CA ILE A 199 13.96 -0.47 -10.63
C ILE A 199 13.81 -1.33 -9.37
N THR A 200 14.26 -2.60 -9.44
CA THR A 200 14.24 -3.53 -8.31
C THR A 200 15.64 -4.15 -8.09
N ASN A 201 15.78 -4.94 -7.04
CA ASN A 201 16.96 -5.79 -6.82
C ASN A 201 16.55 -7.11 -6.13
N ILE A 202 17.54 -7.98 -5.87
CA ILE A 202 17.30 -9.29 -5.23
C ILE A 202 16.71 -9.19 -3.81
N TYR A 203 16.79 -8.03 -3.18
CA TYR A 203 16.25 -7.74 -1.84
C TYR A 203 14.85 -7.13 -1.88
N THR A 204 14.28 -6.89 -3.08
CA THR A 204 12.88 -6.44 -3.22
C THR A 204 11.95 -7.62 -2.95
N ILE A 205 11.36 -7.65 -1.78
CA ILE A 205 10.56 -8.79 -1.30
C ILE A 205 9.15 -8.75 -1.93
N GLY A 206 8.71 -9.88 -2.49
CA GLY A 206 7.38 -10.03 -3.10
C GLY A 206 7.30 -9.53 -4.54
N TYR A 207 8.39 -9.06 -5.14
CA TYR A 207 8.44 -8.73 -6.57
C TYR A 207 8.86 -9.91 -7.44
N ASN A 208 9.85 -10.67 -7.02
CA ASN A 208 10.31 -11.86 -7.75
C ASN A 208 9.28 -12.99 -7.64
N LEU A 209 9.26 -13.90 -8.63
CA LEU A 209 8.39 -15.06 -8.58
C LEU A 209 8.70 -15.91 -7.34
N ALA A 210 7.67 -16.35 -6.63
CA ALA A 210 7.80 -17.29 -5.53
C ALA A 210 8.08 -18.72 -6.00
N CYS A 211 7.91 -19.02 -7.30
CA CYS A 211 8.21 -20.31 -7.93
C CYS A 211 9.35 -20.19 -8.95
N PRO A 212 10.07 -21.27 -9.26
CA PRO A 212 11.10 -21.30 -10.30
C PRO A 212 10.56 -20.86 -11.66
N GLU A 213 11.28 -19.97 -12.35
CA GLU A 213 10.89 -19.45 -13.67
C GLU A 213 11.05 -20.49 -14.78
N LYS A 214 12.00 -21.41 -14.65
CA LYS A 214 12.38 -22.42 -15.66
C LYS A 214 12.51 -23.80 -15.03
N GLY A 215 12.45 -24.82 -15.88
CA GLY A 215 12.55 -26.21 -15.48
C GLY A 215 11.30 -26.76 -14.82
N SER A 216 11.25 -28.07 -14.61
CA SER A 216 10.18 -28.73 -13.86
C SER A 216 10.51 -28.73 -12.36
N PHE A 217 9.50 -28.63 -11.52
CA PHE A 217 9.67 -28.67 -10.06
C PHE A 217 8.40 -29.17 -9.38
N ILE A 218 8.50 -29.49 -8.08
CA ILE A 218 7.38 -29.95 -7.28
C ILE A 218 6.66 -28.75 -6.64
N GLY A 219 5.33 -28.76 -6.78
CA GLY A 219 4.43 -27.85 -6.08
C GLY A 219 3.41 -28.61 -5.25
N TYR A 220 2.79 -27.95 -4.30
CA TYR A 220 1.83 -28.54 -3.36
C TYR A 220 0.54 -27.76 -3.35
N LYS A 221 -0.60 -28.46 -3.38
CA LYS A 221 -1.93 -27.87 -3.28
C LYS A 221 -2.73 -28.59 -2.21
N LYS A 222 -3.48 -27.84 -1.41
CA LYS A 222 -4.47 -28.39 -0.49
C LYS A 222 -5.81 -28.56 -1.22
N ALA A 223 -6.44 -29.72 -1.10
CA ALA A 223 -7.76 -30.01 -1.63
C ALA A 223 -8.40 -31.14 -0.80
N ASP A 224 -9.66 -30.99 -0.35
CA ASP A 224 -10.44 -31.98 0.41
C ASP A 224 -9.61 -32.67 1.52
N ASN A 225 -9.06 -31.88 2.43
CA ASN A 225 -8.18 -32.32 3.52
C ASN A 225 -6.98 -33.19 3.10
N CYS A 226 -6.56 -33.06 1.82
CA CYS A 226 -5.38 -33.72 1.27
C CYS A 226 -4.37 -32.71 0.77
N ILE A 227 -3.12 -33.15 0.69
CA ILE A 227 -2.08 -32.48 -0.08
C ILE A 227 -1.92 -33.21 -1.41
N VAL A 228 -2.15 -32.49 -2.50
CA VAL A 228 -1.88 -32.89 -3.86
C VAL A 228 -0.46 -32.45 -4.21
N GLU A 229 0.42 -33.41 -4.47
CA GLU A 229 1.77 -33.17 -4.94
C GLU A 229 1.75 -33.09 -6.47
N LEU A 230 2.19 -31.96 -7.00
CA LEU A 230 2.11 -31.61 -8.41
C LEU A 230 3.51 -31.47 -9.01
N LEU A 231 3.77 -32.12 -10.13
CA LEU A 231 4.91 -31.77 -10.99
C LEU A 231 4.49 -30.64 -11.91
N ILE A 232 5.02 -29.45 -11.66
CA ILE A 232 4.86 -28.31 -12.56
C ILE A 232 5.80 -28.56 -13.75
N LEU A 233 5.22 -28.68 -14.95
CA LEU A 233 5.97 -29.07 -16.14
C LEU A 233 6.86 -27.93 -16.64
N GLU A 234 7.91 -28.24 -17.36
CA GLU A 234 8.84 -27.24 -17.90
C GLU A 234 8.16 -26.21 -18.81
N ASP A 235 7.18 -26.68 -19.60
CA ASP A 235 6.40 -25.88 -20.54
C ASP A 235 5.12 -25.29 -19.95
N SER A 236 4.88 -25.44 -18.64
CA SER A 236 3.74 -24.80 -17.97
C SER A 236 3.92 -23.30 -17.88
N LYS A 237 2.90 -22.52 -18.25
CA LYS A 237 2.80 -21.12 -17.84
C LYS A 237 2.73 -21.06 -16.32
N ARG A 238 3.43 -20.14 -15.71
CA ARG A 238 3.47 -20.05 -14.25
C ARG A 238 3.62 -18.61 -13.78
N SER A 239 3.03 -18.28 -12.65
CA SER A 239 3.12 -16.96 -12.04
C SER A 239 2.95 -17.03 -10.54
N SER A 240 3.38 -15.98 -9.86
CA SER A 240 2.99 -15.62 -8.51
C SER A 240 2.89 -14.10 -8.43
N ALA A 241 1.99 -13.59 -7.61
CA ALA A 241 1.91 -12.16 -7.33
C ALA A 241 2.94 -11.78 -6.23
N THR A 242 2.51 -11.16 -5.18
CA THR A 242 3.36 -10.67 -4.07
C THR A 242 3.40 -11.63 -2.89
N SER A 243 2.63 -12.71 -2.92
CA SER A 243 2.59 -13.75 -1.89
C SER A 243 3.41 -14.99 -2.27
N VAL A 244 3.42 -15.98 -1.39
CA VAL A 244 4.03 -17.30 -1.64
C VAL A 244 3.13 -18.24 -2.45
N LYS A 245 1.91 -17.80 -2.78
CA LYS A 245 0.96 -18.53 -3.60
C LYS A 245 1.32 -18.38 -5.06
N CYS A 246 1.47 -19.52 -5.74
CA CYS A 246 1.76 -19.61 -7.17
C CYS A 246 0.56 -20.17 -7.92
N ARG A 247 0.54 -19.99 -9.23
CA ARG A 247 -0.42 -20.66 -10.11
C ARG A 247 0.22 -21.04 -11.43
N CYS A 248 -0.32 -22.07 -12.07
CA CYS A 248 0.08 -22.53 -13.40
C CYS A 248 -1.15 -22.89 -14.23
N ASP A 249 -0.93 -23.04 -15.56
CA ASP A 249 -1.95 -23.51 -16.49
C ASP A 249 -2.12 -25.02 -16.48
N LYS A 250 -1.04 -25.78 -16.20
CA LYS A 250 -1.07 -27.25 -16.16
C LYS A 250 -0.03 -27.82 -15.21
N ALA A 251 -0.33 -29.00 -14.66
CA ALA A 251 0.57 -29.78 -13.83
C ALA A 251 0.23 -31.26 -13.88
N LYS A 252 1.20 -32.14 -13.64
CA LYS A 252 0.97 -33.58 -13.46
C LYS A 252 0.79 -33.90 -11.99
N VAL A 253 -0.26 -34.64 -11.65
CA VAL A 253 -0.51 -35.10 -10.28
C VAL A 253 0.41 -36.31 -10.01
N LEU A 254 1.25 -36.18 -8.99
CA LEU A 254 2.17 -37.25 -8.57
C LEU A 254 1.59 -38.10 -7.45
N HIS A 255 1.17 -37.44 -6.37
CA HIS A 255 0.63 -38.10 -5.19
C HIS A 255 -0.50 -37.26 -4.59
N ILE A 256 -1.41 -37.96 -3.90
CA ILE A 256 -2.47 -37.33 -3.08
C ILE A 256 -2.40 -37.98 -1.71
N ILE A 257 -2.15 -37.17 -0.68
CA ILE A 257 -1.88 -37.64 0.68
C ILE A 257 -2.86 -36.95 1.64
N ASN A 258 -3.65 -37.73 2.38
CA ASN A 258 -4.54 -37.19 3.41
C ASN A 258 -3.72 -36.58 4.56
N ILE A 259 -4.04 -35.33 4.97
CA ILE A 259 -3.26 -34.56 5.96
C ILE A 259 -3.30 -35.18 7.35
N GLU A 260 -4.41 -35.85 7.74
CA GLU A 260 -4.60 -36.39 9.09
C GLU A 260 -4.10 -37.82 9.22
N THR A 261 -4.29 -38.65 8.17
CA THR A 261 -4.05 -40.08 8.24
C THR A 261 -2.78 -40.54 7.52
N ASP A 262 -2.09 -39.61 6.80
CA ASP A 262 -0.97 -39.90 5.90
C ASP A 262 -1.26 -40.99 4.84
N SER A 263 -2.53 -41.34 4.61
CA SER A 263 -2.93 -42.33 3.63
C SER A 263 -2.94 -41.75 2.22
N TYR A 264 -2.58 -42.57 1.24
CA TYR A 264 -2.65 -42.21 -0.18
C TYR A 264 -4.06 -42.35 -0.71
N LYS A 265 -4.46 -41.43 -1.59
CA LYS A 265 -5.69 -41.48 -2.38
C LYS A 265 -5.39 -41.47 -3.88
N GLU A 266 -6.26 -42.04 -4.70
CA GLU A 266 -6.14 -42.04 -6.16
C GLU A 266 -6.69 -40.75 -6.78
N GLU A 267 -7.70 -40.13 -6.15
CA GLU A 267 -8.31 -38.90 -6.61
C GLU A 267 -8.77 -37.99 -5.47
N VAL A 268 -8.90 -36.71 -5.74
CA VAL A 268 -9.49 -35.69 -4.86
C VAL A 268 -10.08 -34.55 -5.69
N ARG A 269 -11.16 -33.94 -5.19
CA ARG A 269 -11.79 -32.77 -5.82
C ARG A 269 -11.20 -31.46 -5.30
N SER A 270 -11.24 -30.43 -6.14
CA SER A 270 -10.89 -29.07 -5.73
C SER A 270 -11.90 -28.52 -4.73
N ASP A 271 -11.44 -27.79 -3.70
CA ASP A 271 -12.32 -27.12 -2.74
C ASP A 271 -13.12 -25.95 -3.36
N TYR A 272 -12.72 -25.46 -4.54
CA TYR A 272 -13.29 -24.30 -5.22
C TYR A 272 -14.16 -24.64 -6.44
N ASP A 273 -13.94 -25.80 -7.06
CA ASP A 273 -14.70 -26.30 -8.21
C ASP A 273 -14.86 -27.81 -8.10
N GLU A 274 -16.03 -28.26 -7.74
CA GLU A 274 -16.36 -29.70 -7.55
C GLU A 274 -16.16 -30.51 -8.83
N ASN A 275 -16.18 -29.89 -10.00
CA ASN A 275 -15.95 -30.56 -11.29
C ASN A 275 -14.47 -30.74 -11.58
N PHE A 276 -13.59 -29.99 -10.89
CA PHE A 276 -12.14 -30.08 -11.10
C PHE A 276 -11.54 -31.16 -10.20
N VAL A 277 -11.14 -32.26 -10.81
CA VAL A 277 -10.65 -33.46 -10.12
C VAL A 277 -9.16 -33.66 -10.38
N TYR A 278 -8.40 -33.86 -9.30
CA TYR A 278 -7.01 -34.30 -9.35
C TYR A 278 -6.95 -35.83 -9.28
N ARG A 279 -6.34 -36.50 -10.29
CA ARG A 279 -6.13 -37.96 -10.31
C ARG A 279 -4.64 -38.26 -10.45
N VAL A 280 -4.15 -39.18 -9.63
CA VAL A 280 -2.75 -39.60 -9.66
C VAL A 280 -2.35 -40.08 -11.05
N GLY A 281 -1.25 -39.59 -11.57
CA GLY A 281 -0.70 -39.89 -12.89
C GLY A 281 -1.22 -39.03 -14.03
N GLU A 282 -2.36 -38.33 -13.88
CA GLU A 282 -2.95 -37.48 -14.92
C GLU A 282 -2.36 -36.05 -14.92
N ILE A 283 -2.46 -35.39 -16.07
CA ILE A 283 -2.19 -33.96 -16.21
C ILE A 283 -3.50 -33.21 -16.08
N VAL A 284 -3.56 -32.31 -15.12
CA VAL A 284 -4.64 -31.32 -14.99
C VAL A 284 -4.25 -30.02 -15.70
N SER A 285 -5.20 -29.36 -16.36
CA SER A 285 -4.98 -28.12 -17.10
C SER A 285 -6.16 -27.16 -17.01
N ILE A 286 -5.88 -25.89 -17.20
CA ILE A 286 -6.85 -24.79 -17.28
C ILE A 286 -6.65 -24.07 -18.62
N ASP A 287 -7.71 -23.95 -19.41
CA ASP A 287 -7.66 -23.34 -20.74
C ASP A 287 -7.63 -21.79 -20.70
N ASP A 288 -8.28 -21.20 -19.70
CA ASP A 288 -8.46 -19.75 -19.52
C ASP A 288 -7.45 -19.13 -18.53
N TYR A 289 -6.21 -19.65 -18.50
CA TYR A 289 -5.16 -19.15 -17.62
C TYR A 289 -4.90 -17.65 -17.80
N ASP A 290 -5.06 -16.88 -16.69
CA ASP A 290 -4.79 -15.46 -16.67
C ASP A 290 -3.28 -15.18 -16.63
N ASN A 291 -2.76 -14.50 -17.66
CA ASN A 291 -1.34 -14.15 -17.76
C ASN A 291 -0.95 -12.94 -16.88
N ASP A 292 -1.91 -12.18 -16.33
CA ASP A 292 -1.60 -11.10 -15.39
C ASP A 292 -1.13 -11.69 -14.05
N ARG A 293 0.18 -11.68 -13.83
CA ARG A 293 0.77 -12.26 -12.61
C ARG A 293 0.28 -11.58 -11.33
N TRP A 294 -0.10 -10.32 -11.40
CA TRP A 294 -0.50 -9.54 -10.25
C TRP A 294 -1.95 -9.79 -9.82
N ASN A 295 -2.73 -10.47 -10.66
CA ASN A 295 -4.08 -10.92 -10.33
C ASN A 295 -4.03 -12.27 -9.59
N GLU A 296 -3.75 -12.24 -8.29
CA GLU A 296 -3.45 -13.44 -7.49
C GLU A 296 -4.58 -14.45 -7.38
N CYS A 297 -5.83 -13.97 -7.39
CA CYS A 297 -7.02 -14.81 -7.26
C CYS A 297 -7.67 -15.17 -8.59
N SER A 298 -6.96 -15.03 -9.71
CA SER A 298 -7.45 -15.32 -11.06
C SER A 298 -7.35 -16.80 -11.42
N THR A 299 -7.81 -17.13 -12.64
CA THR A 299 -7.85 -18.50 -13.16
C THR A 299 -6.46 -19.14 -13.23
N GLY A 300 -6.39 -20.41 -12.84
CA GLY A 300 -5.16 -21.19 -12.80
C GLY A 300 -5.18 -22.26 -11.70
N ILE A 301 -4.28 -23.22 -11.80
CA ILE A 301 -4.04 -24.21 -10.75
C ILE A 301 -3.17 -23.54 -9.69
N HIS A 302 -3.75 -23.18 -8.56
CA HIS A 302 -3.02 -22.56 -7.44
C HIS A 302 -2.27 -23.61 -6.64
N PHE A 303 -1.00 -23.30 -6.33
CA PHE A 303 -0.12 -24.19 -5.58
C PHE A 303 0.91 -23.39 -4.75
N PHE A 304 1.67 -24.10 -3.92
CA PHE A 304 2.77 -23.58 -3.11
C PHE A 304 4.05 -24.40 -3.41
N VAL A 305 5.20 -23.76 -3.35
CA VAL A 305 6.50 -24.48 -3.46
C VAL A 305 6.83 -25.20 -2.16
N SER A 306 6.32 -24.72 -1.03
CA SER A 306 6.45 -25.34 0.30
C SER A 306 5.19 -26.15 0.64
N LYS A 307 5.37 -27.42 1.03
CA LYS A 307 4.29 -28.27 1.54
C LYS A 307 3.62 -27.66 2.79
N GLN A 308 4.42 -27.03 3.67
CA GLN A 308 3.91 -26.41 4.89
C GLN A 308 3.01 -25.21 4.59
N ASP A 309 3.38 -24.40 3.58
CA ASP A 309 2.55 -23.26 3.16
C ASP A 309 1.21 -23.74 2.60
N ALA A 310 1.21 -24.85 1.84
CA ALA A 310 -0.04 -25.46 1.36
C ALA A 310 -0.92 -25.97 2.51
N ILE A 311 -0.34 -26.61 3.53
CA ILE A 311 -1.08 -27.09 4.71
C ILE A 311 -1.71 -25.92 5.48
N ASN A 312 -0.94 -24.85 5.69
CA ASN A 312 -1.35 -23.69 6.49
C ASN A 312 -2.34 -22.77 5.76
N TYR A 313 -2.53 -22.95 4.45
CA TYR A 313 -3.46 -22.15 3.68
C TYR A 313 -4.92 -22.46 4.05
N LYS A 314 -5.66 -21.39 4.40
CA LYS A 314 -7.09 -21.46 4.82
C LYS A 314 -8.03 -21.17 3.68
#